data_6513a4a6b27e0cd7ed37c8598ebe205b
#
_entry.id   6513a4a6b27e0cd7ed37c8598ebe205b
#
_cell.length_a   1.000
_cell.length_b   1.000
_cell.length_c   1.000
_cell.angle_alpha   90.00
_cell.angle_beta   90.00
_cell.angle_gamma   90.00
#
_symmetry.space_group_name_H-M   'P 1'
#
loop_
_entity.id
_entity.type
_entity.pdbx_description
1 polymer ?
#
loop_
_entity_poly.entity_id
_entity_poly.type
_entity_poly.pdbx_seq_one_letter_code
_entity_poly.pdbx_strand_id
1 'polypeptide(L)'
;MTKQHDLDFVDKLGMYKIYDKWPEIAQSAFNSDSEEISFDEIDHIVFAGMGGSGAIGDLFSSILSKSNIHVSTVKGYLLPKTVDKNTLVITTSVSGNTDETLTVLSNAKKLDCNLIAFFSGGKMEEYCKKNHVDYRKLNLIHSPRASFVNFTYSILKTLGSTLPIEKNGVLESIREITNTRNHISSLNLSESNPALTLANWISGVPLIYYPHGLQSSAIRFKASLQENAKTHAIIEDLIESCHNGVVAWERPSIIQPILLRGQDDYIKTKERFEIIKEYFIKNNIEFKEIFSVSGNILTKIINLIYLLDYTSIYYSVLSNIDPSPVNSIEFIKSRTINP
;
A
#
# COMPACT_ATOMS: atom_id res chain seq x y z
N MET A 1 -12.89 25.51 -1.84
CA MET A 1 -12.32 24.93 -0.60
C MET A 1 -13.25 23.83 -0.13
N THR A 2 -12.73 22.60 0.04
CA THR A 2 -13.49 21.47 0.60
C THR A 2 -13.92 21.79 2.03
N LYS A 3 -15.18 21.55 2.34
CA LYS A 3 -15.74 21.71 3.70
C LYS A 3 -16.06 20.34 4.28
N GLN A 4 -16.19 20.25 5.61
CA GLN A 4 -16.61 19.00 6.27
C GLN A 4 -17.94 18.46 5.70
N HIS A 5 -18.88 19.35 5.38
CA HIS A 5 -20.12 18.98 4.73
C HIS A 5 -19.93 18.27 3.38
N ASP A 6 -18.90 18.65 2.60
CA ASP A 6 -18.62 18.02 1.30
C ASP A 6 -18.12 16.58 1.48
N LEU A 7 -17.28 16.34 2.52
CA LEU A 7 -16.83 15.00 2.88
C LEU A 7 -18.00 14.09 3.24
N ASP A 8 -18.86 14.52 4.17
CA ASP A 8 -20.03 13.74 4.60
C ASP A 8 -21.06 13.55 3.48
N PHE A 9 -21.18 14.51 2.56
CA PHE A 9 -22.14 14.45 1.46
C PHE A 9 -21.70 13.48 0.35
N VAL A 10 -20.41 13.45 0.01
CA VAL A 10 -19.87 12.62 -1.09
C VAL A 10 -19.46 11.26 -0.59
N ASP A 11 -18.69 11.16 0.50
CA ASP A 11 -18.25 9.89 1.11
C ASP A 11 -19.32 9.36 2.07
N LYS A 12 -20.36 8.77 1.50
CA LYS A 12 -21.57 8.33 2.22
C LYS A 12 -21.30 7.25 3.28
N LEU A 13 -20.28 6.42 3.09
CA LEU A 13 -19.90 5.36 4.02
C LEU A 13 -18.82 5.80 5.00
N GLY A 14 -18.34 7.03 4.91
CA GLY A 14 -17.39 7.63 5.84
C GLY A 14 -16.01 6.97 5.82
N MET A 15 -15.50 6.65 4.65
CA MET A 15 -14.14 6.09 4.48
C MET A 15 -13.10 7.02 5.08
N TYR A 16 -13.22 8.34 4.89
CA TYR A 16 -12.29 9.31 5.47
C TYR A 16 -12.22 9.21 7.00
N LYS A 17 -13.34 8.90 7.69
CA LYS A 17 -13.39 8.70 9.15
C LYS A 17 -12.56 7.51 9.61
N ILE A 18 -12.42 6.50 8.75
CA ILE A 18 -11.54 5.36 9.02
C ILE A 18 -10.08 5.76 8.88
N TYR A 19 -9.76 6.55 7.85
CA TYR A 19 -8.40 7.06 7.66
C TYR A 19 -7.99 8.04 8.77
N ASP A 20 -8.90 8.84 9.30
CA ASP A 20 -8.64 9.65 10.52
C ASP A 20 -8.20 8.80 11.72
N LYS A 21 -8.63 7.54 11.78
CA LYS A 21 -8.32 6.59 12.86
C LYS A 21 -7.17 5.62 12.56
N TRP A 22 -6.50 5.77 11.43
CA TRP A 22 -5.40 4.85 11.06
C TRP A 22 -4.31 4.75 12.13
N PRO A 23 -3.87 5.83 12.81
CA PRO A 23 -2.89 5.71 13.90
C PRO A 23 -3.37 4.83 15.04
N GLU A 24 -4.63 5.00 15.49
CA GLU A 24 -5.21 4.20 16.56
C GLU A 24 -5.41 2.74 16.14
N ILE A 25 -5.79 2.51 14.89
CA ILE A 25 -5.93 1.17 14.32
C ILE A 25 -4.56 0.47 14.29
N ALA A 26 -3.50 1.16 13.85
CA ALA A 26 -2.13 0.65 13.83
C ALA A 26 -1.65 0.28 15.24
N GLN A 27 -1.84 1.20 16.20
CA GLN A 27 -1.47 1.00 17.60
C GLN A 27 -2.21 -0.19 18.22
N SER A 28 -3.53 -0.28 17.99
CA SER A 28 -4.36 -1.38 18.49
C SER A 28 -3.95 -2.72 17.89
N ALA A 29 -3.68 -2.77 16.59
CA ALA A 29 -3.26 -3.98 15.89
C ALA A 29 -1.90 -4.48 16.41
N PHE A 30 -0.93 -3.57 16.61
CA PHE A 30 0.41 -3.92 17.09
C PHE A 30 0.44 -4.28 18.58
N ASN A 31 -0.44 -3.69 19.40
CA ASN A 31 -0.57 -3.97 20.83
C ASN A 31 -1.58 -5.09 21.15
N SER A 32 -2.11 -5.77 20.11
CA SER A 32 -3.05 -6.86 20.36
C SER A 32 -2.42 -8.01 21.16
N ASP A 33 -3.26 -8.78 21.87
CA ASP A 33 -2.86 -9.99 22.59
C ASP A 33 -2.55 -11.17 21.66
N SER A 34 -2.41 -10.93 20.36
CA SER A 34 -2.07 -11.96 19.37
C SER A 34 -0.68 -12.53 19.69
N GLU A 35 -0.61 -13.85 19.85
CA GLU A 35 0.66 -14.55 20.06
C GLU A 35 1.59 -14.39 18.85
N GLU A 36 2.87 -14.16 19.10
CA GLU A 36 3.90 -14.20 18.07
C GLU A 36 4.12 -15.65 17.61
N ILE A 37 4.36 -15.82 16.31
CA ILE A 37 4.78 -17.08 15.73
C ILE A 37 6.17 -16.87 15.17
N SER A 38 7.11 -17.74 15.58
CA SER A 38 8.45 -17.78 15.03
C SER A 38 8.57 -18.89 14.00
N PHE A 39 9.18 -18.56 12.88
CA PHE A 39 9.63 -19.52 11.88
C PHE A 39 11.14 -19.37 11.75
N ASP A 40 11.85 -20.49 11.92
CA ASP A 40 13.31 -20.51 11.91
C ASP A 40 13.85 -20.79 10.49
N GLU A 41 15.09 -20.39 10.24
CA GLU A 41 15.84 -20.64 9.00
C GLU A 41 15.15 -20.13 7.73
N ILE A 42 14.36 -19.01 7.83
CA ILE A 42 13.70 -18.42 6.68
C ILE A 42 14.68 -17.55 5.89
N ASP A 43 14.88 -17.89 4.62
CA ASP A 43 15.66 -17.12 3.65
C ASP A 43 14.82 -16.60 2.48
N HIS A 44 13.58 -17.11 2.33
CA HIS A 44 12.63 -16.67 1.33
C HIS A 44 11.23 -16.45 1.95
N ILE A 45 10.63 -15.29 1.69
CA ILE A 45 9.23 -14.99 2.07
C ILE A 45 8.41 -14.72 0.82
N VAL A 46 7.27 -15.40 0.71
CA VAL A 46 6.29 -15.17 -0.35
C VAL A 46 5.05 -14.51 0.25
N PHE A 47 4.79 -13.27 -0.12
CA PHE A 47 3.52 -12.61 0.19
C PHE A 47 2.52 -12.82 -0.95
N ALA A 48 1.39 -13.44 -0.65
CA ALA A 48 0.33 -13.69 -1.62
C ALA A 48 -0.96 -12.97 -1.25
N GLY A 49 -1.48 -12.16 -2.18
CA GLY A 49 -2.72 -11.40 -1.97
C GLY A 49 -3.03 -10.53 -3.18
N MET A 50 -4.28 -10.06 -3.26
CA MET A 50 -4.79 -9.23 -4.35
C MET A 50 -5.22 -7.84 -3.87
N GLY A 51 -5.17 -6.83 -4.73
CA GLY A 51 -5.63 -5.47 -4.42
C GLY A 51 -4.99 -4.89 -3.14
N GLY A 52 -5.80 -4.45 -2.17
CA GLY A 52 -5.33 -3.95 -0.89
C GLY A 52 -4.49 -4.96 -0.10
N SER A 53 -4.81 -6.27 -0.18
CA SER A 53 -4.00 -7.34 0.42
C SER A 53 -2.68 -7.55 -0.33
N GLY A 54 -2.66 -7.41 -1.67
CA GLY A 54 -1.44 -7.47 -2.46
C GLY A 54 -0.48 -6.31 -2.18
N ALA A 55 -1.01 -5.12 -1.86
CA ALA A 55 -0.22 -3.95 -1.47
C ALA A 55 0.59 -4.17 -0.17
N ILE A 56 0.14 -5.07 0.71
CA ILE A 56 0.89 -5.49 1.90
C ILE A 56 2.19 -6.20 1.47
N GLY A 57 2.10 -7.09 0.48
CA GLY A 57 3.28 -7.76 -0.08
C GLY A 57 4.27 -6.77 -0.68
N ASP A 58 3.80 -5.77 -1.44
CA ASP A 58 4.65 -4.70 -1.99
C ASP A 58 5.36 -3.92 -0.88
N LEU A 59 4.64 -3.61 0.21
CA LEU A 59 5.20 -2.93 1.38
C LEU A 59 6.35 -3.73 1.98
N PHE A 60 6.11 -4.99 2.32
CA PHE A 60 7.15 -5.84 2.92
C PHE A 60 8.32 -6.11 1.96
N SER A 61 8.07 -6.26 0.66
CA SER A 61 9.12 -6.34 -0.34
C SER A 61 10.04 -5.11 -0.35
N SER A 62 9.46 -3.91 -0.22
CA SER A 62 10.23 -2.66 -0.13
C SER A 62 11.01 -2.58 1.20
N ILE A 63 10.39 -2.93 2.32
CA ILE A 63 11.02 -2.87 3.65
C ILE A 63 12.20 -3.83 3.74
N LEU A 64 12.03 -5.05 3.24
CA LEU A 64 13.00 -6.13 3.34
C LEU A 64 14.03 -6.14 2.19
N SER A 65 13.95 -5.20 1.26
CA SER A 65 14.79 -5.15 0.05
C SER A 65 16.31 -5.10 0.31
N LYS A 66 16.72 -4.74 1.52
CA LYS A 66 18.13 -4.70 1.95
C LYS A 66 18.45 -5.74 3.03
N SER A 67 17.55 -6.66 3.32
CA SER A 67 17.78 -7.78 4.22
C SER A 67 18.40 -8.97 3.48
N ASN A 68 18.82 -9.98 4.23
CA ASN A 68 19.30 -11.25 3.66
C ASN A 68 18.17 -12.21 3.29
N ILE A 69 16.90 -11.77 3.39
CA ILE A 69 15.73 -12.57 3.06
C ILE A 69 15.26 -12.17 1.66
N HIS A 70 15.14 -13.13 0.76
CA HIS A 70 14.49 -12.90 -0.53
C HIS A 70 12.98 -12.73 -0.34
N VAL A 71 12.39 -11.73 -1.00
CA VAL A 71 10.94 -11.49 -0.92
C VAL A 71 10.32 -11.57 -2.31
N SER A 72 9.33 -12.44 -2.44
CA SER A 72 8.48 -12.55 -3.64
C SER A 72 7.06 -12.07 -3.33
N THR A 73 6.42 -11.38 -4.28
CA THR A 73 5.00 -11.03 -4.20
C THR A 73 4.22 -11.81 -5.25
N VAL A 74 3.13 -12.45 -4.84
CA VAL A 74 2.24 -13.19 -5.73
C VAL A 74 0.89 -12.48 -5.79
N LYS A 75 0.62 -11.88 -6.94
CA LYS A 75 -0.67 -11.27 -7.29
C LYS A 75 -1.31 -12.09 -8.42
N GLY A 76 -1.70 -13.32 -8.09
CA GLY A 76 -2.23 -14.30 -9.02
C GLY A 76 -2.36 -15.69 -8.39
N TYR A 77 -2.33 -16.73 -9.18
CA TYR A 77 -2.67 -18.10 -8.78
C TYR A 77 -1.47 -18.98 -8.49
N LEU A 78 -0.27 -18.64 -8.98
CA LEU A 78 0.87 -19.55 -9.02
C LEU A 78 1.99 -19.12 -8.07
N LEU A 79 2.45 -20.05 -7.25
CA LEU A 79 3.64 -19.88 -6.43
C LEU A 79 4.92 -19.95 -7.28
N PRO A 80 5.99 -19.22 -6.89
CA PRO A 80 7.32 -19.43 -7.46
C PRO A 80 7.80 -20.87 -7.26
N LYS A 81 8.53 -21.40 -8.22
CA LYS A 81 9.16 -22.74 -8.10
C LYS A 81 10.29 -22.79 -7.08
N THR A 82 10.70 -21.64 -6.56
CA THR A 82 11.74 -21.51 -5.52
C THR A 82 11.21 -21.72 -4.10
N VAL A 83 9.92 -22.02 -3.96
CA VAL A 83 9.29 -22.33 -2.65
C VAL A 83 9.80 -23.69 -2.16
N ASP A 84 10.38 -23.71 -0.97
CA ASP A 84 10.95 -24.89 -0.31
C ASP A 84 10.77 -24.81 1.22
N LYS A 85 11.43 -25.70 1.97
CA LYS A 85 11.34 -25.80 3.43
C LYS A 85 11.77 -24.55 4.19
N ASN A 86 12.65 -23.72 3.62
CA ASN A 86 13.14 -22.46 4.19
C ASN A 86 12.27 -21.26 3.73
N THR A 87 11.20 -21.51 3.01
CA THR A 87 10.28 -20.50 2.55
C THR A 87 9.12 -20.34 3.52
N LEU A 88 8.77 -19.08 3.87
CA LEU A 88 7.54 -18.73 4.55
C LEU A 88 6.55 -18.14 3.55
N VAL A 89 5.43 -18.82 3.33
CA VAL A 89 4.33 -18.32 2.51
C VAL A 89 3.30 -17.63 3.41
N ILE A 90 3.07 -16.34 3.18
CA ILE A 90 2.11 -15.50 3.89
C ILE A 90 0.96 -15.19 2.94
N THR A 91 -0.20 -15.79 3.18
CA THR A 91 -1.40 -15.51 2.38
C THR A 91 -2.29 -14.49 3.07
N THR A 92 -2.68 -13.44 2.34
CA THR A 92 -3.50 -12.36 2.90
C THR A 92 -4.74 -12.13 2.02
N SER A 93 -5.93 -12.23 2.62
CA SER A 93 -7.18 -11.84 1.97
C SER A 93 -8.14 -11.23 2.98
N VAL A 94 -8.35 -9.92 2.89
CA VAL A 94 -9.26 -9.23 3.82
C VAL A 94 -10.66 -9.85 3.79
N SER A 95 -11.22 -10.19 2.63
CA SER A 95 -12.52 -10.87 2.55
C SER A 95 -12.46 -12.36 2.89
N GLY A 96 -11.28 -12.98 2.78
CA GLY A 96 -11.11 -14.43 2.88
C GLY A 96 -11.74 -15.25 1.75
N ASN A 97 -12.19 -14.59 0.67
CA ASN A 97 -12.89 -15.23 -0.46
C ASN A 97 -12.23 -14.97 -1.82
N THR A 98 -10.95 -14.52 -1.82
CA THR A 98 -10.23 -14.24 -3.05
C THR A 98 -9.70 -15.54 -3.66
N ASP A 99 -10.17 -15.91 -4.84
CA ASP A 99 -9.87 -17.21 -5.47
C ASP A 99 -8.38 -17.39 -5.75
N GLU A 100 -7.69 -16.35 -6.18
CA GLU A 100 -6.23 -16.35 -6.39
C GLU A 100 -5.51 -16.71 -5.09
N THR A 101 -5.87 -16.05 -3.99
CA THR A 101 -5.22 -16.26 -2.69
C THR A 101 -5.55 -17.64 -2.11
N LEU A 102 -6.80 -18.11 -2.29
CA LEU A 102 -7.21 -19.46 -1.89
C LEU A 102 -6.43 -20.53 -2.68
N THR A 103 -6.23 -20.32 -3.97
CA THR A 103 -5.46 -21.23 -4.82
C THR A 103 -4.00 -21.30 -4.35
N VAL A 104 -3.39 -20.15 -4.08
CA VAL A 104 -2.03 -20.11 -3.53
C VAL A 104 -1.95 -20.81 -2.18
N LEU A 105 -2.88 -20.51 -1.25
CA LEU A 105 -2.96 -21.16 0.07
C LEU A 105 -3.05 -22.68 -0.04
N SER A 106 -3.94 -23.17 -0.91
CA SER A 106 -4.13 -24.62 -1.11
C SER A 106 -2.92 -25.30 -1.75
N ASN A 107 -2.21 -24.62 -2.63
CA ASN A 107 -1.00 -25.14 -3.26
C ASN A 107 0.19 -25.11 -2.29
N ALA A 108 0.37 -24.04 -1.52
CA ALA A 108 1.41 -23.94 -0.49
C ALA A 108 1.28 -25.07 0.54
N LYS A 109 0.05 -25.41 0.97
CA LYS A 109 -0.19 -26.52 1.92
C LYS A 109 0.28 -27.89 1.42
N LYS A 110 0.43 -28.07 0.10
CA LYS A 110 0.91 -29.31 -0.51
C LYS A 110 2.44 -29.36 -0.64
N LEU A 111 3.11 -28.24 -0.38
CA LEU A 111 4.56 -28.11 -0.46
C LEU A 111 5.17 -28.24 0.94
N ASP A 112 6.45 -28.60 0.99
CA ASP A 112 7.23 -28.57 2.21
C ASP A 112 7.74 -27.14 2.45
N CYS A 113 6.86 -26.28 3.00
CA CYS A 113 7.15 -24.89 3.32
C CYS A 113 6.37 -24.42 4.58
N ASN A 114 6.85 -23.36 5.20
CA ASN A 114 6.14 -22.70 6.28
C ASN A 114 4.97 -21.89 5.71
N LEU A 115 3.82 -21.90 6.40
CA LEU A 115 2.58 -21.30 5.87
C LEU A 115 1.76 -20.64 6.96
N ILE A 116 1.38 -19.38 6.75
CA ILE A 116 0.45 -18.67 7.61
C ILE A 116 -0.54 -17.85 6.79
N ALA A 117 -1.78 -17.71 7.28
CA ALA A 117 -2.84 -16.97 6.62
C ALA A 117 -3.38 -15.82 7.49
N PHE A 118 -3.70 -14.68 6.84
CA PHE A 118 -4.34 -13.51 7.46
C PHE A 118 -5.62 -13.17 6.70
N PHE A 119 -6.75 -13.12 7.40
CA PHE A 119 -8.06 -12.86 6.78
C PHE A 119 -9.08 -12.33 7.79
N SER A 120 -10.27 -11.89 7.31
CA SER A 120 -11.36 -11.51 8.21
C SER A 120 -12.45 -12.60 8.33
N GLY A 121 -12.32 -13.69 7.60
CA GLY A 121 -13.31 -14.80 7.60
C GLY A 121 -13.34 -15.52 6.26
N GLY A 122 -14.53 -16.01 5.85
CA GLY A 122 -14.79 -16.59 4.55
C GLY A 122 -14.17 -17.99 4.33
N LYS A 123 -14.05 -18.38 3.07
CA LYS A 123 -13.53 -19.71 2.66
C LYS A 123 -12.10 -19.97 3.17
N MET A 124 -11.27 -18.93 3.35
CA MET A 124 -9.93 -19.11 3.92
C MET A 124 -9.98 -19.57 5.37
N GLU A 125 -10.92 -19.06 6.18
CA GLU A 125 -11.09 -19.51 7.57
C GLU A 125 -11.47 -20.99 7.61
N GLU A 126 -12.43 -21.40 6.79
CA GLU A 126 -12.87 -22.81 6.69
C GLU A 126 -11.72 -23.70 6.25
N TYR A 127 -10.97 -23.27 5.23
CA TYR A 127 -9.83 -24.03 4.71
C TYR A 127 -8.73 -24.19 5.77
N CYS A 128 -8.35 -23.12 6.47
CA CYS A 128 -7.29 -23.17 7.49
C CYS A 128 -7.67 -24.09 8.65
N LYS A 129 -8.91 -23.98 9.14
CA LYS A 129 -9.42 -24.89 10.21
C LYS A 129 -9.39 -26.36 9.78
N LYS A 130 -9.89 -26.67 8.58
CA LYS A 130 -9.93 -28.05 8.05
C LYS A 130 -8.55 -28.65 7.81
N ASN A 131 -7.59 -27.83 7.39
CA ASN A 131 -6.27 -28.31 6.97
C ASN A 131 -5.16 -28.00 7.99
N HIS A 132 -5.51 -27.53 9.21
CA HIS A 132 -4.55 -27.20 10.27
C HIS A 132 -3.43 -26.27 9.78
N VAL A 133 -3.83 -25.16 9.14
CA VAL A 133 -2.92 -24.08 8.74
C VAL A 133 -2.95 -23.01 9.84
N ASP A 134 -1.77 -22.50 10.19
CA ASP A 134 -1.67 -21.35 11.10
C ASP A 134 -2.34 -20.12 10.48
N TYR A 135 -3.13 -19.39 11.27
CA TYR A 135 -3.81 -18.21 10.78
C TYR A 135 -4.06 -17.15 11.87
N ARG A 136 -4.31 -15.94 11.42
CA ARG A 136 -4.86 -14.87 12.25
C ARG A 136 -6.13 -14.34 11.60
N LYS A 137 -7.22 -14.36 12.37
CA LYS A 137 -8.49 -13.74 11.99
C LYS A 137 -8.50 -12.29 12.47
N LEU A 138 -8.61 -11.36 11.54
CA LEU A 138 -8.57 -9.92 11.79
C LEU A 138 -9.92 -9.28 11.46
N ASN A 139 -10.25 -8.17 12.10
CA ASN A 139 -11.49 -7.46 11.79
C ASN A 139 -11.40 -6.76 10.42
N LEU A 140 -12.44 -6.90 9.61
CA LEU A 140 -12.67 -6.05 8.46
C LEU A 140 -13.03 -4.64 8.93
N ILE A 141 -12.27 -3.65 8.49
CA ILE A 141 -12.54 -2.25 8.78
C ILE A 141 -12.98 -1.56 7.49
N HIS A 142 -14.27 -1.28 7.35
CA HIS A 142 -14.91 -0.62 6.21
C HIS A 142 -14.73 -1.38 4.87
N SER A 143 -13.51 -1.46 4.36
CA SER A 143 -13.19 -2.09 3.07
C SER A 143 -11.78 -2.69 3.08
N PRO A 144 -11.43 -3.57 2.12
CA PRO A 144 -10.09 -4.16 2.06
C PRO A 144 -8.98 -3.11 2.04
N ARG A 145 -9.13 -2.02 1.27
CA ARG A 145 -8.11 -0.95 1.20
C ARG A 145 -8.01 -0.11 2.47
N ALA A 146 -9.13 0.13 3.16
CA ALA A 146 -9.13 0.84 4.43
C ALA A 146 -8.58 -0.02 5.60
N SER A 147 -8.66 -1.36 5.48
CA SER A 147 -8.12 -2.31 6.46
C SER A 147 -6.59 -2.50 6.34
N PHE A 148 -5.93 -1.88 5.37
CA PHE A 148 -4.51 -2.06 5.07
C PHE A 148 -3.62 -1.92 6.31
N VAL A 149 -3.79 -0.85 7.08
CA VAL A 149 -2.99 -0.58 8.27
C VAL A 149 -3.23 -1.62 9.36
N ASN A 150 -4.49 -2.07 9.55
CA ASN A 150 -4.82 -3.13 10.50
C ASN A 150 -4.05 -4.43 10.18
N PHE A 151 -4.11 -4.88 8.94
CA PHE A 151 -3.42 -6.10 8.50
C PHE A 151 -1.90 -5.97 8.57
N THR A 152 -1.35 -4.84 8.15
CA THR A 152 0.10 -4.58 8.18
C THR A 152 0.65 -4.70 9.59
N TYR A 153 0.05 -4.01 10.57
CA TYR A 153 0.54 -4.02 11.94
C TYR A 153 0.23 -5.31 12.69
N SER A 154 -0.82 -6.03 12.31
CA SER A 154 -1.08 -7.39 12.81
C SER A 154 -0.02 -8.38 12.32
N ILE A 155 0.41 -8.28 11.06
CA ILE A 155 1.50 -9.12 10.51
C ILE A 155 2.82 -8.79 11.25
N LEU A 156 3.14 -7.51 11.42
CA LEU A 156 4.32 -7.06 12.18
C LEU A 156 4.30 -7.56 13.63
N LYS A 157 3.12 -7.62 14.27
CA LYS A 157 2.95 -8.18 15.61
C LYS A 157 3.15 -9.69 15.63
N THR A 158 2.47 -10.39 14.70
CA THR A 158 2.46 -11.86 14.67
C THR A 158 3.81 -12.46 14.29
N LEU A 159 4.53 -11.82 13.37
CA LEU A 159 5.78 -12.31 12.80
C LEU A 159 7.00 -11.51 13.27
N GLY A 160 6.89 -10.81 14.40
CA GLY A 160 7.94 -9.92 14.90
C GLY A 160 9.28 -10.62 15.15
N SER A 161 9.27 -11.90 15.54
CA SER A 161 10.48 -12.72 15.72
C SER A 161 11.06 -13.29 14.41
N THR A 162 10.26 -13.40 13.34
CA THR A 162 10.69 -13.90 12.03
C THR A 162 11.17 -12.80 11.11
N LEU A 163 10.49 -11.64 11.13
CA LEU A 163 10.81 -10.52 10.25
C LEU A 163 11.97 -9.69 10.85
N PRO A 164 13.02 -9.36 10.10
CA PRO A 164 14.13 -8.54 10.58
C PRO A 164 13.73 -7.05 10.64
N ILE A 165 12.67 -6.75 11.40
CA ILE A 165 12.12 -5.41 11.58
C ILE A 165 12.08 -5.12 13.09
N GLU A 166 12.88 -4.16 13.52
CA GLU A 166 12.99 -3.82 14.94
C GLU A 166 11.68 -3.23 15.49
N LYS A 167 11.30 -3.68 16.69
CA LYS A 167 10.12 -3.18 17.41
C LYS A 167 10.11 -1.67 17.55
N ASN A 168 11.26 -1.07 17.84
CA ASN A 168 11.38 0.39 17.95
C ASN A 168 11.08 1.08 16.62
N GLY A 169 11.46 0.47 15.50
CA GLY A 169 11.14 0.99 14.17
C GLY A 169 9.63 0.93 13.86
N VAL A 170 8.94 -0.11 14.34
CA VAL A 170 7.48 -0.19 14.23
C VAL A 170 6.80 0.89 15.07
N LEU A 171 7.23 1.10 16.31
CA LEU A 171 6.69 2.15 17.19
C LEU A 171 6.95 3.55 16.63
N GLU A 172 8.12 3.77 16.02
CA GLU A 172 8.43 5.02 15.30
C GLU A 172 7.43 5.26 14.18
N SER A 173 7.13 4.25 13.36
CA SER A 173 6.20 4.38 12.25
C SER A 173 4.78 4.76 12.73
N ILE A 174 4.30 4.20 13.84
CA ILE A 174 3.00 4.55 14.44
C ILE A 174 2.99 6.00 14.93
N ARG A 175 4.07 6.45 15.59
CA ARG A 175 4.21 7.83 16.05
C ARG A 175 4.17 8.80 14.86
N GLU A 176 4.88 8.50 13.79
CA GLU A 176 4.95 9.39 12.64
C GLU A 176 3.62 9.47 11.86
N ILE A 177 2.85 8.39 11.72
CA ILE A 177 1.49 8.51 11.14
C ILE A 177 0.53 9.27 12.06
N THR A 178 0.75 9.24 13.38
CA THR A 178 0.00 10.07 14.34
C THR A 178 0.29 11.55 14.11
N ASN A 179 1.57 11.91 13.93
CA ASN A 179 1.98 13.29 13.61
C ASN A 179 1.39 13.72 12.27
N THR A 180 1.49 12.87 11.25
CA THR A 180 0.99 13.15 9.91
C THR A 180 -0.51 13.39 9.89
N ARG A 181 -1.29 12.61 10.66
CA ARG A 181 -2.74 12.81 10.78
C ARG A 181 -3.10 14.25 11.15
N ASN A 182 -2.36 14.89 12.04
CA ASN A 182 -2.64 16.26 12.48
C ASN A 182 -2.59 17.26 11.32
N HIS A 183 -1.88 16.94 10.26
CA HIS A 183 -1.74 17.79 9.08
C HIS A 183 -2.70 17.41 7.94
N ILE A 184 -3.02 16.11 7.78
CA ILE A 184 -3.75 15.63 6.60
C ILE A 184 -5.20 15.23 6.87
N SER A 185 -5.64 15.10 8.12
CA SER A 185 -6.96 14.59 8.48
C SER A 185 -8.09 15.56 8.13
N SER A 186 -9.32 15.06 8.22
CA SER A 186 -10.54 15.86 8.00
C SER A 186 -10.70 17.04 8.96
N LEU A 187 -9.91 17.11 10.02
CA LEU A 187 -9.87 18.23 10.95
C LEU A 187 -9.08 19.44 10.40
N ASN A 188 -8.27 19.24 9.37
CA ASN A 188 -7.50 20.29 8.71
C ASN A 188 -7.88 20.39 7.22
N LEU A 189 -8.91 21.16 6.91
CA LEU A 189 -9.36 21.40 5.52
C LEU A 189 -8.83 22.73 4.97
N SER A 190 -7.69 23.19 5.45
CA SER A 190 -7.02 24.41 4.99
C SER A 190 -5.97 24.13 3.92
N GLU A 191 -5.40 25.17 3.34
CA GLU A 191 -4.29 25.10 2.37
C GLU A 191 -2.99 24.52 2.97
N SER A 192 -2.88 24.49 4.30
CA SER A 192 -1.76 23.83 4.99
C SER A 192 -1.82 22.30 4.97
N ASN A 193 -2.94 21.70 4.53
CA ASN A 193 -3.08 20.26 4.39
C ASN A 193 -2.42 19.78 3.10
N PRO A 194 -1.28 19.07 3.17
CA PRO A 194 -0.55 18.66 1.97
C PRO A 194 -1.31 17.62 1.11
N ALA A 195 -2.14 16.77 1.72
CA ALA A 195 -2.94 15.80 0.98
C ALA A 195 -4.07 16.49 0.20
N LEU A 196 -4.75 17.47 0.80
CA LEU A 196 -5.78 18.27 0.14
C LEU A 196 -5.17 19.17 -0.95
N THR A 197 -4.00 19.76 -0.69
CA THR A 197 -3.29 20.60 -1.66
C THR A 197 -2.87 19.78 -2.89
N LEU A 198 -2.35 18.56 -2.69
CA LEU A 198 -2.03 17.67 -3.81
C LEU A 198 -3.30 17.24 -4.57
N ALA A 199 -4.38 16.93 -3.87
CA ALA A 199 -5.66 16.57 -4.50
C ALA A 199 -6.22 17.71 -5.37
N ASN A 200 -6.14 18.95 -4.90
CA ASN A 200 -6.57 20.13 -5.68
C ASN A 200 -5.69 20.39 -6.91
N TRP A 201 -4.43 20.01 -6.87
CA TRP A 201 -3.50 20.20 -8.00
C TRP A 201 -3.71 19.18 -9.11
N ILE A 202 -4.15 17.94 -8.79
CA ILE A 202 -4.39 16.90 -9.79
C ILE A 202 -5.56 17.31 -10.69
N SER A 203 -5.29 17.45 -11.99
CA SER A 203 -6.29 17.82 -13.02
C SER A 203 -6.18 16.97 -14.29
N GLY A 204 -5.02 16.30 -14.50
CA GLY A 204 -4.74 15.39 -15.61
C GLY A 204 -4.57 13.95 -15.14
N VAL A 205 -3.75 13.20 -15.86
CA VAL A 205 -3.39 11.81 -15.50
C VAL A 205 -2.10 11.83 -14.69
N PRO A 206 -2.11 11.49 -13.39
CA PRO A 206 -0.91 11.49 -12.58
C PRO A 206 0.10 10.44 -13.06
N LEU A 207 1.36 10.84 -13.28
CA LEU A 207 2.52 9.97 -13.44
C LEU A 207 3.39 10.09 -12.19
N ILE A 208 3.42 9.03 -11.41
CA ILE A 208 4.08 8.99 -10.12
C ILE A 208 5.47 8.41 -10.30
N TYR A 209 6.47 9.27 -10.26
CA TYR A 209 7.88 8.89 -10.24
C TYR A 209 8.31 8.53 -8.83
N TYR A 210 9.05 7.44 -8.69
CA TYR A 210 9.54 6.97 -7.39
C TYR A 210 10.98 6.47 -7.49
N PRO A 211 11.78 6.56 -6.43
CA PRO A 211 13.02 5.80 -6.29
C PRO A 211 12.69 4.39 -5.83
N HIS A 212 13.44 3.39 -6.24
CA HIS A 212 13.18 1.97 -6.00
C HIS A 212 12.67 1.64 -4.57
N GLY A 213 13.25 2.24 -3.52
CA GLY A 213 12.83 1.99 -2.13
C GLY A 213 11.43 2.51 -1.76
N LEU A 214 10.82 3.38 -2.59
CA LEU A 214 9.46 3.93 -2.36
C LEU A 214 8.42 3.37 -3.34
N GLN A 215 8.77 2.34 -4.10
CA GLN A 215 7.90 1.72 -5.11
C GLN A 215 6.52 1.35 -4.56
N SER A 216 6.46 0.75 -3.37
CA SER A 216 5.20 0.33 -2.77
C SER A 216 4.24 1.50 -2.49
N SER A 217 4.75 2.68 -2.14
CA SER A 217 3.94 3.89 -1.97
C SER A 217 3.35 4.37 -3.30
N ALA A 218 4.13 4.30 -4.40
CA ALA A 218 3.65 4.65 -5.73
C ALA A 218 2.58 3.68 -6.24
N ILE A 219 2.82 2.36 -6.10
CA ILE A 219 1.85 1.30 -6.45
C ILE A 219 0.55 1.51 -5.67
N ARG A 220 0.67 1.76 -4.36
CA ARG A 220 -0.49 1.96 -3.50
C ARG A 220 -1.26 3.21 -3.89
N PHE A 221 -0.60 4.34 -4.12
CA PHE A 221 -1.26 5.58 -4.53
C PHE A 221 -2.00 5.43 -5.86
N LYS A 222 -1.36 4.80 -6.86
CA LYS A 222 -2.03 4.47 -8.12
C LYS A 222 -3.32 3.67 -7.87
N ALA A 223 -3.26 2.60 -7.07
CA ALA A 223 -4.42 1.77 -6.76
C ALA A 223 -5.51 2.57 -6.03
N SER A 224 -5.12 3.43 -5.07
CA SER A 224 -6.06 4.27 -4.33
C SER A 224 -6.75 5.32 -5.21
N LEU A 225 -6.04 5.94 -6.16
CA LEU A 225 -6.66 6.83 -7.16
C LEU A 225 -7.67 6.08 -8.05
N GLN A 226 -7.32 4.86 -8.47
CA GLN A 226 -8.19 4.02 -9.29
C GLN A 226 -9.44 3.57 -8.52
N GLU A 227 -9.28 3.13 -7.27
CA GLU A 227 -10.41 2.61 -6.47
C GLU A 227 -11.26 3.73 -5.85
N ASN A 228 -10.65 4.78 -5.28
CA ASN A 228 -11.38 5.85 -4.61
C ASN A 228 -11.90 6.89 -5.61
N ALA A 229 -11.05 7.40 -6.48
CA ALA A 229 -11.39 8.50 -7.39
C ALA A 229 -11.77 8.06 -8.81
N LYS A 230 -11.74 6.76 -9.12
CA LYS A 230 -12.03 6.20 -10.45
C LYS A 230 -11.16 6.81 -11.55
N THR A 231 -9.93 7.18 -11.21
CA THR A 231 -9.00 7.91 -12.07
C THR A 231 -7.82 7.04 -12.44
N HIS A 232 -7.44 7.03 -13.71
CA HIS A 232 -6.21 6.37 -14.16
C HIS A 232 -4.99 7.10 -13.59
N ALA A 233 -3.97 6.33 -13.24
CA ALA A 233 -2.66 6.84 -12.84
C ALA A 233 -1.56 5.91 -13.34
N ILE A 234 -0.38 6.45 -13.59
CA ILE A 234 0.80 5.74 -14.07
C ILE A 234 1.88 5.80 -12.99
N ILE A 235 2.72 4.79 -12.89
CA ILE A 235 3.88 4.77 -12.01
C ILE A 235 5.12 4.42 -12.80
N GLU A 236 6.26 5.01 -12.45
CA GLU A 236 7.52 4.78 -13.14
C GLU A 236 8.71 4.96 -12.19
N ASP A 237 9.68 4.04 -12.24
CA ASP A 237 10.94 4.24 -11.53
C ASP A 237 11.69 5.41 -12.16
N LEU A 238 12.12 6.38 -11.34
CA LEU A 238 12.75 7.58 -11.85
C LEU A 238 14.07 7.29 -12.56
N ILE A 239 14.88 6.38 -12.01
CA ILE A 239 16.20 6.07 -12.59
C ILE A 239 16.04 5.41 -13.95
N GLU A 240 15.10 4.44 -14.06
CA GLU A 240 14.77 3.78 -15.31
C GLU A 240 14.20 4.77 -16.33
N SER A 241 13.32 5.67 -15.90
CA SER A 241 12.70 6.67 -16.78
C SER A 241 13.73 7.63 -17.42
N CYS A 242 14.86 7.88 -16.78
CA CYS A 242 15.95 8.66 -17.37
C CYS A 242 16.58 8.00 -18.61
N HIS A 243 16.30 6.72 -18.85
CA HIS A 243 16.83 5.96 -20.01
C HIS A 243 15.79 5.76 -21.12
N ASN A 244 14.49 6.02 -20.83
CA ASN A 244 13.39 5.78 -21.79
C ASN A 244 12.23 6.77 -21.62
N GLY A 245 11.55 6.78 -20.46
CA GLY A 245 10.31 7.51 -20.22
C GLY A 245 10.43 9.02 -20.39
N VAL A 246 11.60 9.60 -20.11
CA VAL A 246 11.85 11.04 -20.26
C VAL A 246 11.62 11.54 -21.69
N VAL A 247 11.81 10.69 -22.70
CA VAL A 247 11.62 11.03 -24.11
C VAL A 247 10.16 11.37 -24.42
N ALA A 248 9.20 10.79 -23.69
CA ALA A 248 7.79 11.08 -23.87
C ALA A 248 7.41 12.54 -23.59
N TRP A 249 8.22 13.26 -22.82
CA TRP A 249 8.04 14.69 -22.53
C TRP A 249 8.46 15.65 -23.65
N GLU A 250 9.00 15.14 -24.76
CA GLU A 250 9.27 15.93 -25.97
C GLU A 250 7.98 16.34 -26.71
N ARG A 251 6.82 15.86 -26.25
CA ARG A 251 5.50 16.22 -26.78
C ARG A 251 4.58 16.73 -25.68
N PRO A 252 3.69 17.67 -25.98
CA PRO A 252 2.65 18.09 -25.04
C PRO A 252 1.79 16.91 -24.59
N SER A 253 1.45 16.86 -23.31
CA SER A 253 0.70 15.75 -22.69
C SER A 253 -0.25 16.26 -21.62
N ILE A 254 -1.30 15.49 -21.33
CA ILE A 254 -2.19 15.67 -20.16
C ILE A 254 -1.63 15.00 -18.89
N ILE A 255 -0.45 14.40 -19.01
CA ILE A 255 0.22 13.71 -17.90
C ILE A 255 0.76 14.75 -16.92
N GLN A 256 0.59 14.48 -15.62
CA GLN A 256 1.08 15.34 -14.54
C GLN A 256 2.09 14.59 -13.68
N PRO A 257 3.36 15.01 -13.67
CA PRO A 257 4.40 14.32 -12.89
C PRO A 257 4.31 14.66 -11.41
N ILE A 258 4.30 13.60 -10.59
CA ILE A 258 4.41 13.66 -9.14
C ILE A 258 5.69 12.90 -8.74
N LEU A 259 6.62 13.59 -8.10
CA LEU A 259 7.92 13.05 -7.72
C LEU A 259 7.90 12.63 -6.25
N LEU A 260 7.89 11.33 -5.97
CA LEU A 260 8.05 10.82 -4.61
C LEU A 260 9.54 10.81 -4.23
N ARG A 261 9.86 11.41 -3.11
CA ARG A 261 11.23 11.60 -2.63
C ARG A 261 11.42 11.05 -1.22
N GLY A 262 12.55 10.41 -0.98
CA GLY A 262 13.03 10.13 0.37
C GLY A 262 13.96 11.25 0.86
N GLN A 263 13.88 11.60 2.15
CA GLN A 263 14.82 12.56 2.75
C GLN A 263 16.28 12.09 2.59
N ASP A 264 16.51 10.79 2.70
CA ASP A 264 17.83 10.17 2.67
C ASP A 264 18.05 9.32 1.41
N ASP A 265 17.47 9.74 0.27
CA ASP A 265 17.72 9.07 -1.01
C ASP A 265 19.23 9.01 -1.31
N TYR A 266 19.65 7.92 -1.98
CA TYR A 266 21.03 7.77 -2.41
C TYR A 266 21.48 8.97 -3.24
N ILE A 267 22.71 9.41 -3.06
CA ILE A 267 23.20 10.68 -3.65
C ILE A 267 22.97 10.74 -5.18
N LYS A 268 23.20 9.64 -5.90
CA LYS A 268 22.96 9.61 -7.35
C LYS A 268 21.48 9.67 -7.73
N THR A 269 20.60 9.18 -6.89
CA THR A 269 19.15 9.33 -7.04
C THR A 269 18.74 10.79 -6.85
N LYS A 270 19.27 11.47 -5.82
CA LYS A 270 19.05 12.91 -5.62
C LYS A 270 19.50 13.73 -6.83
N GLU A 271 20.70 13.46 -7.36
CA GLU A 271 21.21 14.11 -8.58
C GLU A 271 20.24 13.93 -9.77
N ARG A 272 19.70 12.71 -9.96
CA ARG A 272 18.74 12.45 -11.06
C ARG A 272 17.44 13.22 -10.88
N PHE A 273 16.92 13.31 -9.67
CA PHE A 273 15.73 14.14 -9.39
C PHE A 273 15.98 15.61 -9.76
N GLU A 274 17.13 16.19 -9.39
CA GLU A 274 17.43 17.58 -9.71
C GLU A 274 17.56 17.80 -11.24
N ILE A 275 18.17 16.87 -11.97
CA ILE A 275 18.28 16.94 -13.43
C ILE A 275 16.89 16.85 -14.10
N ILE A 276 16.02 15.94 -13.65
CA ILE A 276 14.65 15.85 -14.18
C ILE A 276 13.84 17.11 -13.87
N LYS A 277 13.99 17.69 -12.68
CA LYS A 277 13.33 18.97 -12.33
C LYS A 277 13.84 20.11 -13.22
N GLU A 278 15.14 20.20 -13.46
CA GLU A 278 15.71 21.18 -14.39
C GLU A 278 15.09 21.00 -15.80
N TYR A 279 15.00 19.76 -16.27
CA TYR A 279 14.37 19.44 -17.55
C TYR A 279 12.89 19.87 -17.58
N PHE A 280 12.12 19.57 -16.53
CA PHE A 280 10.71 19.96 -16.45
C PHE A 280 10.54 21.49 -16.44
N ILE A 281 11.33 22.21 -15.65
CA ILE A 281 11.32 23.68 -15.59
C ILE A 281 11.62 24.27 -16.98
N LYS A 282 12.68 23.78 -17.63
CA LYS A 282 13.11 24.26 -18.96
C LYS A 282 12.03 24.06 -20.03
N ASN A 283 11.21 23.02 -19.90
CA ASN A 283 10.17 22.67 -20.86
C ASN A 283 8.75 23.11 -20.41
N ASN A 284 8.65 23.92 -19.35
CA ASN A 284 7.37 24.39 -18.78
C ASN A 284 6.42 23.25 -18.38
N ILE A 285 6.98 22.15 -17.89
CA ILE A 285 6.22 21.01 -17.36
C ILE A 285 6.03 21.25 -15.85
N GLU A 286 4.78 21.44 -15.45
CA GLU A 286 4.43 21.61 -14.05
C GLU A 286 4.49 20.27 -13.31
N PHE A 287 5.09 20.22 -12.12
CA PHE A 287 5.24 19.00 -11.33
C PHE A 287 5.05 19.27 -9.83
N LYS A 288 4.83 18.21 -9.05
CA LYS A 288 4.83 18.25 -7.57
C LYS A 288 5.87 17.30 -7.01
N GLU A 289 6.54 17.72 -5.94
CA GLU A 289 7.41 16.88 -5.12
C GLU A 289 6.72 16.55 -3.81
N ILE A 290 6.75 15.28 -3.44
CA ILE A 290 6.22 14.77 -2.17
C ILE A 290 7.34 14.02 -1.46
N PHE A 291 7.74 14.54 -0.31
CA PHE A 291 8.80 13.94 0.50
C PHE A 291 8.23 13.02 1.58
N SER A 292 8.89 11.88 1.78
CA SER A 292 8.68 11.08 2.98
C SER A 292 9.19 11.80 4.21
N VAL A 293 8.72 11.41 5.38
CA VAL A 293 9.36 11.78 6.65
C VAL A 293 10.74 11.13 6.76
N SER A 294 11.57 11.63 7.67
CA SER A 294 12.80 10.96 8.11
C SER A 294 12.45 9.71 8.92
N GLY A 295 13.42 8.80 9.08
CA GLY A 295 13.26 7.59 9.88
C GLY A 295 13.62 6.32 9.13
N ASN A 296 13.26 5.16 9.69
CA ASN A 296 13.46 3.88 9.05
C ASN A 296 12.56 3.70 7.81
N ILE A 297 12.82 2.68 7.00
CA ILE A 297 12.12 2.49 5.72
C ILE A 297 10.61 2.22 5.90
N LEU A 298 10.20 1.49 6.95
CA LEU A 298 8.77 1.29 7.27
C LEU A 298 8.10 2.63 7.57
N THR A 299 8.73 3.48 8.40
CA THR A 299 8.22 4.81 8.75
C THR A 299 8.01 5.67 7.52
N LYS A 300 8.99 5.72 6.61
CA LYS A 300 8.92 6.50 5.36
C LYS A 300 7.78 6.05 4.46
N ILE A 301 7.66 4.74 4.24
CA ILE A 301 6.67 4.17 3.33
C ILE A 301 5.26 4.32 3.88
N ILE A 302 5.02 3.97 5.16
CA ILE A 302 3.69 4.07 5.77
C ILE A 302 3.20 5.52 5.83
N ASN A 303 4.10 6.46 6.13
CA ASN A 303 3.79 7.88 6.11
C ASN A 303 3.34 8.35 4.71
N LEU A 304 4.11 8.02 3.67
CA LEU A 304 3.73 8.35 2.29
C LEU A 304 2.41 7.68 1.89
N ILE A 305 2.22 6.40 2.19
CA ILE A 305 0.96 5.70 1.92
C ILE A 305 -0.20 6.43 2.58
N TYR A 306 -0.06 6.84 3.84
CA TYR A 306 -1.12 7.53 4.57
C TYR A 306 -1.49 8.87 3.92
N LEU A 307 -0.49 9.70 3.61
CA LEU A 307 -0.69 10.98 2.93
C LEU A 307 -1.35 10.78 1.55
N LEU A 308 -0.82 9.85 0.75
CA LEU A 308 -1.26 9.63 -0.63
C LEU A 308 -2.64 8.96 -0.72
N ASP A 309 -2.95 8.02 0.18
CA ASP A 309 -4.29 7.44 0.29
C ASP A 309 -5.31 8.52 0.65
N TYR A 310 -4.97 9.40 1.61
CA TYR A 310 -5.83 10.53 1.99
C TYR A 310 -6.01 11.51 0.83
N THR A 311 -4.95 11.78 0.05
CA THR A 311 -5.02 12.56 -1.20
C THR A 311 -6.07 11.99 -2.15
N SER A 312 -6.11 10.65 -2.33
CA SER A 312 -7.07 10.01 -3.23
C SER A 312 -8.53 10.16 -2.76
N ILE A 313 -8.77 10.21 -1.45
CA ILE A 313 -10.09 10.47 -0.87
C ILE A 313 -10.48 11.93 -1.10
N TYR A 314 -9.60 12.88 -0.82
CA TYR A 314 -9.88 14.29 -1.11
C TYR A 314 -10.13 14.52 -2.61
N TYR A 315 -9.34 13.90 -3.47
CA TYR A 315 -9.52 14.02 -4.91
C TYR A 315 -10.86 13.43 -5.37
N SER A 316 -11.31 12.32 -4.78
CA SER A 316 -12.63 11.77 -5.08
C SER A 316 -13.76 12.72 -4.68
N VAL A 317 -13.66 13.32 -3.48
CA VAL A 317 -14.66 14.28 -2.98
C VAL A 317 -14.68 15.56 -3.84
N LEU A 318 -13.52 16.11 -4.18
CA LEU A 318 -13.39 17.26 -5.08
C LEU A 318 -14.00 17.00 -6.46
N SER A 319 -13.92 15.75 -6.92
CA SER A 319 -14.50 15.29 -8.19
C SER A 319 -15.98 14.87 -8.07
N ASN A 320 -16.57 15.01 -6.88
CA ASN A 320 -17.95 14.56 -6.57
C ASN A 320 -18.17 13.06 -6.84
N ILE A 321 -17.16 12.24 -6.49
CA ILE A 321 -17.16 10.78 -6.66
C ILE A 321 -17.13 10.12 -5.28
N ASP A 322 -18.13 9.27 -4.97
CA ASP A 322 -18.10 8.46 -3.75
C ASP A 322 -16.89 7.49 -3.80
N PRO A 323 -15.95 7.57 -2.83
CA PRO A 323 -14.79 6.71 -2.82
C PRO A 323 -15.11 5.24 -2.59
N SER A 324 -16.22 4.91 -1.94
CA SER A 324 -16.50 3.56 -1.42
C SER A 324 -16.88 2.53 -2.47
N PRO A 325 -17.81 2.75 -3.42
CA PRO A 325 -18.26 1.74 -4.36
C PRO A 325 -17.16 1.28 -5.33
N VAL A 326 -17.16 -0.03 -5.65
CA VAL A 326 -16.23 -0.67 -6.61
C VAL A 326 -16.96 -1.62 -7.57
N ASN A 327 -18.03 -1.15 -8.15
CA ASN A 327 -18.98 -1.93 -8.97
C ASN A 327 -18.30 -2.72 -10.11
N SER A 328 -17.24 -2.16 -10.71
CA SER A 328 -16.47 -2.84 -11.76
C SER A 328 -15.76 -4.10 -11.25
N ILE A 329 -15.29 -4.09 -10.00
CA ILE A 329 -14.67 -5.26 -9.36
C ILE A 329 -15.76 -6.32 -9.09
N GLU A 330 -16.92 -5.91 -8.60
CA GLU A 330 -18.07 -6.80 -8.36
C GLU A 330 -18.56 -7.44 -9.65
N PHE A 331 -18.62 -6.66 -10.74
CA PHE A 331 -18.98 -7.18 -12.07
C PHE A 331 -18.01 -8.27 -12.54
N ILE A 332 -16.70 -8.10 -12.36
CA ILE A 332 -15.70 -9.11 -12.74
C ILE A 332 -15.85 -10.36 -11.86
N LYS A 333 -15.93 -10.17 -10.53
CA LYS A 333 -16.09 -11.29 -9.57
C LYS A 333 -17.34 -12.13 -9.80
N SER A 334 -18.44 -11.49 -10.21
CA SER A 334 -19.70 -12.21 -10.49
C SER A 334 -19.62 -13.14 -11.70
N ARG A 335 -18.59 -13.02 -12.53
CA ARG A 335 -18.35 -13.81 -13.75
C ARG A 335 -17.20 -14.78 -13.65
N THR A 336 -16.42 -14.71 -12.57
CA THR A 336 -15.38 -15.72 -12.32
C THR A 336 -16.08 -17.04 -12.03
N ILE A 337 -15.78 -18.07 -12.83
CA ILE A 337 -16.30 -19.41 -12.61
C ILE A 337 -15.63 -19.92 -11.32
N ASN A 338 -16.44 -20.13 -10.27
CA ASN A 338 -15.97 -20.86 -9.09
C ASN A 338 -15.68 -22.30 -9.51
N PRO A 339 -14.45 -22.79 -9.46
CA PRO A 339 -14.14 -24.18 -9.75
C PRO A 339 -14.73 -25.14 -8.73
#